data_c924d4559ea7babfce704cca58d557d4
#
_entry.id   c924d4559ea7babfce704cca58d557d4
#
_cell.length_a   1.000
_cell.length_b   1.000
_cell.length_c   1.000
_cell.angle_alpha   90.00
_cell.angle_beta   90.00
_cell.angle_gamma   90.00
#
_symmetry.space_group_name_H-M   'P 1'
#
loop_
_entity.id
_entity.type
_entity.pdbx_description
1 polymer ?
#
loop_
_entity_poly.entity_id
_entity_poly.type
_entity_poly.pdbx_seq_one_letter_code
_entity_poly.pdbx_strand_id
1 'polypeptide(L)'
;VLHTLNAFKAMGVNVEENNNKLIIFGEGLNSLKKPKNKIYLGNSGTSARLLTGLLSSQKFDTILIGDKSLSNRPMKRISDPLSKMNAKINSSNGKLPLKIEGSELSCTRIDLDIPSAQIKSGLLLASLNTKGETIITENKITRDHTEIMLQSFEAKIDVKKNNSKKLIKIIGKKELVSKN
;
A
#
# COMPACT_ATOMS: atom_id res chain seq x y z
N VAL A 1 -10.39 -6.89 9.29
CA VAL A 1 -9.18 -7.72 9.49
C VAL A 1 -9.23 -8.96 8.61
N LEU A 2 -10.28 -9.81 8.68
CA LEU A 2 -10.35 -11.09 7.95
C LEU A 2 -10.18 -10.94 6.44
N HIS A 3 -10.80 -9.96 5.79
CA HIS A 3 -10.64 -9.75 4.34
C HIS A 3 -9.20 -9.41 3.95
N THR A 4 -8.47 -8.66 4.79
CA THR A 4 -7.06 -8.36 4.56
C THR A 4 -6.21 -9.63 4.69
N LEU A 5 -6.47 -10.44 5.72
CA LEU A 5 -5.80 -11.72 5.93
C LEU A 5 -6.01 -12.66 4.73
N ASN A 6 -7.28 -12.79 4.29
CA ASN A 6 -7.63 -13.61 3.14
C ASN A 6 -6.98 -13.12 1.84
N ALA A 7 -6.82 -11.81 1.69
CA ALA A 7 -6.08 -11.23 0.56
C ALA A 7 -4.62 -11.71 0.55
N PHE A 8 -3.93 -11.68 1.69
CA PHE A 8 -2.56 -12.15 1.79
C PHE A 8 -2.44 -13.66 1.63
N LYS A 9 -3.36 -14.46 2.22
CA LYS A 9 -3.45 -15.92 1.96
C LYS A 9 -3.61 -16.21 0.46
N ALA A 10 -4.49 -15.48 -0.23
CA ALA A 10 -4.71 -15.64 -1.68
C ALA A 10 -3.45 -15.31 -2.51
N MET A 11 -2.56 -14.48 -1.98
CA MET A 11 -1.28 -14.12 -2.57
C MET A 11 -0.11 -15.01 -2.09
N GLY A 12 -0.41 -16.13 -1.43
CA GLY A 12 0.57 -17.14 -1.06
C GLY A 12 1.26 -16.93 0.28
N VAL A 13 0.83 -15.99 1.09
CA VAL A 13 1.36 -15.82 2.44
C VAL A 13 0.88 -16.96 3.33
N ASN A 14 1.82 -17.67 3.96
CA ASN A 14 1.51 -18.71 4.92
C ASN A 14 1.02 -18.11 6.24
N VAL A 15 -0.12 -18.59 6.73
CA VAL A 15 -0.73 -18.13 7.97
C VAL A 15 -1.24 -19.32 8.76
N GLU A 16 -0.75 -19.48 9.96
CA GLU A 16 -1.22 -20.47 10.92
C GLU A 16 -2.16 -19.83 11.93
N GLU A 17 -3.28 -20.49 12.19
CA GLU A 17 -4.27 -20.10 13.19
C GLU A 17 -4.23 -21.10 14.33
N ASN A 18 -3.84 -20.68 15.52
CA ASN A 18 -3.74 -21.54 16.67
C ASN A 18 -4.24 -20.84 17.95
N ASN A 19 -5.30 -21.37 18.57
CA ASN A 19 -5.83 -20.93 19.87
C ASN A 19 -5.84 -19.39 20.08
N ASN A 20 -6.58 -18.65 19.23
CA ASN A 20 -6.66 -17.18 19.23
C ASN A 20 -5.38 -16.42 18.86
N LYS A 21 -4.38 -17.10 18.32
CA LYS A 21 -3.18 -16.48 17.77
C LYS A 21 -3.11 -16.67 16.27
N LEU A 22 -2.67 -15.65 15.56
CA LEU A 22 -2.33 -15.71 14.15
C LEU A 22 -0.82 -15.61 14.01
N ILE A 23 -0.20 -16.59 13.37
CA ILE A 23 1.21 -16.55 13.01
C ILE A 23 1.30 -16.31 11.51
N ILE A 24 1.95 -15.22 11.12
CA ILE A 24 2.09 -14.82 9.72
C ILE A 24 3.57 -14.98 9.35
N PHE A 25 3.85 -15.83 8.38
CA PHE A 25 5.21 -16.06 7.89
C PHE A 25 5.53 -15.09 6.75
N GLY A 26 6.33 -14.07 7.05
CA GLY A 26 6.78 -13.08 6.06
C GLY A 26 8.04 -13.57 5.35
N GLU A 27 8.05 -13.48 4.03
CA GLU A 27 9.18 -13.91 3.18
C GLU A 27 9.74 -12.74 2.34
N GLY A 28 9.53 -11.51 2.81
CA GLY A 28 10.06 -10.29 2.18
C GLY A 28 9.15 -9.68 1.09
N LEU A 29 9.62 -8.57 0.53
CA LEU A 29 8.84 -7.70 -0.36
C LEU A 29 8.41 -8.35 -1.68
N ASN A 30 9.12 -9.36 -2.14
CA ASN A 30 8.89 -10.00 -3.45
C ASN A 30 8.29 -11.40 -3.34
N SER A 31 7.85 -11.82 -2.15
CA SER A 31 7.31 -13.17 -1.90
C SER A 31 5.87 -13.36 -2.35
N LEU A 32 5.14 -12.26 -2.56
CA LEU A 32 3.75 -12.33 -2.98
C LEU A 32 3.61 -12.96 -4.37
N LYS A 33 2.62 -13.83 -4.51
CA LYS A 33 2.30 -14.55 -5.74
C LYS A 33 1.00 -14.02 -6.36
N LYS A 34 0.90 -14.17 -7.69
CA LYS A 34 -0.34 -13.81 -8.40
C LYS A 34 -1.52 -14.61 -7.82
N PRO A 35 -2.57 -13.92 -7.34
CA PRO A 35 -3.77 -14.62 -6.84
C PRO A 35 -4.52 -15.27 -7.99
N LYS A 36 -5.10 -16.43 -7.76
CA LYS A 36 -5.92 -17.15 -8.76
C LYS A 36 -7.21 -16.41 -9.11
N ASN A 37 -7.77 -15.71 -8.15
CA ASN A 37 -9.05 -15.02 -8.27
C ASN A 37 -8.92 -13.52 -7.92
N LYS A 38 -9.97 -12.75 -8.22
CA LYS A 38 -10.10 -11.36 -7.76
C LYS A 38 -10.04 -11.32 -6.23
N ILE A 39 -9.36 -10.33 -5.68
CA ILE A 39 -9.24 -10.14 -4.22
C ILE A 39 -10.47 -9.38 -3.72
N TYR A 40 -11.27 -10.03 -2.88
CA TYR A 40 -12.44 -9.43 -2.24
C TYR A 40 -12.08 -8.80 -0.90
N LEU A 41 -12.37 -7.53 -0.72
CA LEU A 41 -11.97 -6.73 0.44
C LEU A 41 -13.15 -6.33 1.35
N GLY A 42 -14.35 -6.88 1.11
CA GLY A 42 -15.56 -6.53 1.87
C GLY A 42 -15.80 -5.01 1.81
N ASN A 43 -15.97 -4.38 2.97
CA ASN A 43 -16.16 -2.92 3.11
C ASN A 43 -14.87 -2.19 3.53
N SER A 44 -13.69 -2.80 3.39
CA SER A 44 -12.45 -2.21 3.89
C SER A 44 -11.81 -1.22 2.91
N GLY A 45 -12.15 0.04 3.04
CA GLY A 45 -11.50 1.12 2.28
C GLY A 45 -10.01 1.30 2.60
N THR A 46 -9.60 0.98 3.84
CA THR A 46 -8.19 0.97 4.23
C THR A 46 -7.42 -0.10 3.45
N SER A 47 -7.89 -1.36 3.51
CA SER A 47 -7.23 -2.45 2.78
C SER A 47 -7.19 -2.17 1.28
N ALA A 48 -8.26 -1.63 0.70
CA ALA A 48 -8.29 -1.30 -0.72
C ALA A 48 -7.18 -0.31 -1.09
N ARG A 49 -7.02 0.78 -0.34
CA ARG A 49 -6.01 1.81 -0.65
C ARG A 49 -4.58 1.35 -0.39
N LEU A 50 -4.34 0.68 0.74
CA LEU A 50 -3.01 0.18 1.09
C LEU A 50 -2.56 -0.91 0.11
N LEU A 51 -3.43 -1.88 -0.20
CA LEU A 51 -3.13 -2.93 -1.16
C LEU A 51 -2.97 -2.40 -2.58
N THR A 52 -3.71 -1.35 -2.98
CA THR A 52 -3.47 -0.70 -4.28
C THR A 52 -2.02 -0.24 -4.40
N GLY A 53 -1.47 0.41 -3.37
CA GLY A 53 -0.07 0.82 -3.35
C GLY A 53 0.89 -0.36 -3.40
N LEU A 54 0.72 -1.33 -2.50
CA LEU A 54 1.56 -2.51 -2.41
C LEU A 54 1.59 -3.31 -3.72
N LEU A 55 0.43 -3.54 -4.33
CA LEU A 55 0.26 -4.39 -5.50
C LEU A 55 0.74 -3.72 -6.79
N SER A 56 0.69 -2.38 -6.87
CA SER A 56 1.21 -1.64 -8.03
C SER A 56 2.70 -1.89 -8.29
N SER A 57 3.46 -2.22 -7.25
CA SER A 57 4.90 -2.50 -7.34
C SER A 57 5.26 -3.99 -7.46
N GLN A 58 4.27 -4.87 -7.58
CA GLN A 58 4.50 -6.31 -7.76
C GLN A 58 4.72 -6.65 -9.24
N LYS A 59 5.15 -7.88 -9.53
CA LYS A 59 5.41 -8.37 -10.89
C LYS A 59 4.22 -9.13 -11.52
N PHE A 60 3.01 -8.93 -11.00
CA PHE A 60 1.81 -9.62 -11.47
C PHE A 60 0.57 -8.71 -11.40
N ASP A 61 -0.40 -9.01 -12.24
CA ASP A 61 -1.66 -8.29 -12.28
C ASP A 61 -2.64 -8.77 -11.22
N THR A 62 -3.44 -7.84 -10.70
CA THR A 62 -4.42 -8.13 -9.66
C THR A 62 -5.70 -7.34 -9.89
N ILE A 63 -6.83 -7.89 -9.47
CA ILE A 63 -8.12 -7.18 -9.48
C ILE A 63 -8.65 -7.11 -8.05
N LEU A 64 -8.85 -5.90 -7.56
CA LEU A 64 -9.48 -5.65 -6.27
C LEU A 64 -10.97 -5.40 -6.46
N ILE A 65 -11.79 -6.07 -5.64
CA ILE A 65 -13.24 -5.92 -5.58
C ILE A 65 -13.70 -5.73 -4.13
N GLY A 66 -14.90 -5.22 -3.96
CA GLY A 66 -15.49 -5.00 -2.64
C GLY A 66 -16.99 -5.18 -2.65
N ASP A 67 -17.61 -4.96 -1.50
CA ASP A 67 -19.07 -4.91 -1.40
C ASP A 67 -19.65 -3.66 -2.08
N LYS A 68 -20.97 -3.54 -2.09
CA LYS A 68 -21.68 -2.40 -2.69
C LYS A 68 -21.23 -1.06 -2.09
N SER A 69 -20.98 -1.01 -0.79
CA SER A 69 -20.54 0.22 -0.10
C SER A 69 -19.13 0.62 -0.51
N LEU A 70 -18.17 -0.32 -0.47
CA LEU A 70 -16.79 -0.08 -0.87
C LEU A 70 -16.70 0.26 -2.37
N SER A 71 -17.49 -0.40 -3.20
CA SER A 71 -17.51 -0.17 -4.65
C SER A 71 -17.98 1.24 -5.03
N ASN A 72 -18.70 1.93 -4.15
CA ASN A 72 -19.11 3.31 -4.36
C ASN A 72 -18.10 4.37 -3.88
N ARG A 73 -17.05 3.95 -3.17
CA ARG A 73 -16.05 4.89 -2.66
C ARG A 73 -15.07 5.32 -3.74
N PRO A 74 -14.66 6.61 -3.76
CA PRO A 74 -13.70 7.10 -4.75
C PRO A 74 -12.31 6.49 -4.50
N MET A 75 -11.73 5.90 -5.53
CA MET A 75 -10.38 5.32 -5.53
C MET A 75 -9.37 6.20 -6.29
N LYS A 76 -9.82 7.22 -7.03
CA LYS A 76 -8.94 8.20 -7.67
C LYS A 76 -7.94 8.84 -6.71
N ARG A 77 -8.34 9.06 -5.45
CA ARG A 77 -7.47 9.62 -4.42
C ARG A 77 -6.18 8.84 -4.20
N ILE A 78 -6.17 7.54 -4.48
CA ILE A 78 -4.96 6.69 -4.41
C ILE A 78 -4.38 6.40 -5.80
N SER A 79 -5.22 6.17 -6.81
CA SER A 79 -4.72 5.86 -8.16
C SER A 79 -4.00 7.05 -8.81
N ASP A 80 -4.51 8.27 -8.64
CA ASP A 80 -3.91 9.46 -9.26
C ASP A 80 -2.48 9.74 -8.73
N PRO A 81 -2.21 9.78 -7.42
CA PRO A 81 -0.83 9.93 -6.95
C PRO A 81 0.06 8.72 -7.29
N LEU A 82 -0.46 7.49 -7.34
CA LEU A 82 0.31 6.32 -7.78
C LEU A 82 0.65 6.38 -9.28
N SER A 83 -0.20 6.98 -10.10
CA SER A 83 0.10 7.18 -11.53
C SER A 83 1.32 8.09 -11.75
N LYS A 84 1.61 9.02 -10.83
CA LYS A 84 2.86 9.81 -10.85
C LYS A 84 4.11 8.95 -10.61
N MET A 85 3.94 7.75 -10.03
CA MET A 85 4.98 6.74 -9.88
C MET A 85 4.99 5.73 -11.06
N ASN A 86 4.30 6.00 -12.16
CA ASN A 86 4.08 5.11 -13.30
C ASN A 86 3.27 3.84 -12.98
N ALA A 87 2.46 3.84 -11.91
CA ALA A 87 1.55 2.74 -11.65
C ALA A 87 0.44 2.68 -12.70
N LYS A 88 0.14 1.47 -13.18
CA LYS A 88 -0.91 1.21 -14.17
C LYS A 88 -2.15 0.68 -13.46
N ILE A 89 -3.12 1.56 -13.22
CA ILE A 89 -4.34 1.24 -12.47
C ILE A 89 -5.55 1.63 -13.31
N ASN A 90 -6.35 0.66 -13.69
CA ASN A 90 -7.60 0.84 -14.40
C ASN A 90 -8.79 0.68 -13.45
N SER A 91 -9.76 1.57 -13.54
CA SER A 91 -10.93 1.58 -12.67
C SER A 91 -12.20 1.90 -13.44
N SER A 92 -13.34 1.47 -12.96
CA SER A 92 -14.64 1.90 -13.48
C SER A 92 -15.01 3.24 -12.83
N ASN A 93 -14.94 4.32 -13.60
CA ASN A 93 -15.26 5.68 -13.15
C ASN A 93 -14.55 6.08 -11.84
N GLY A 94 -13.29 5.67 -11.64
CA GLY A 94 -12.54 5.97 -10.44
C GLY A 94 -13.00 5.23 -9.19
N LYS A 95 -13.69 4.10 -9.35
CA LYS A 95 -14.22 3.23 -8.30
C LYS A 95 -13.75 1.78 -8.51
N LEU A 96 -14.10 0.88 -7.59
CA LEU A 96 -13.91 -0.56 -7.79
C LEU A 96 -14.85 -1.09 -8.91
N PRO A 97 -14.43 -2.15 -9.62
CA PRO A 97 -13.17 -2.89 -9.44
C PRO A 97 -11.95 -2.09 -9.89
N LEU A 98 -10.82 -2.28 -9.19
CA LEU A 98 -9.52 -1.79 -9.65
C LEU A 98 -8.74 -2.94 -10.30
N LYS A 99 -8.38 -2.78 -11.55
CA LYS A 99 -7.40 -3.63 -12.22
C LYS A 99 -6.04 -2.97 -12.08
N ILE A 100 -5.13 -3.62 -11.37
CA ILE A 100 -3.77 -3.16 -11.11
C ILE A 100 -2.86 -4.03 -11.97
N GLU A 101 -2.11 -3.42 -12.88
CA GLU A 101 -1.07 -4.08 -13.65
C GLU A 101 0.25 -3.93 -12.90
N GLY A 102 0.85 -5.06 -12.56
CA GLY A 102 2.12 -5.07 -11.84
C GLY A 102 3.24 -4.47 -12.71
N SER A 103 3.97 -3.50 -12.15
CA SER A 103 5.00 -2.78 -12.90
C SER A 103 6.14 -2.30 -12.01
N GLU A 104 7.28 -1.99 -12.63
CA GLU A 104 8.31 -1.21 -11.94
C GLU A 104 7.85 0.23 -11.81
N LEU A 105 7.80 0.69 -10.56
CA LEU A 105 7.45 2.06 -10.25
C LEU A 105 8.68 2.96 -10.30
N SER A 106 8.46 4.23 -10.61
CA SER A 106 9.49 5.28 -10.56
C SER A 106 9.39 6.05 -9.25
N CYS A 107 10.53 6.33 -8.63
CA CYS A 107 10.59 7.25 -7.51
C CYS A 107 10.24 8.67 -8.00
N THR A 108 9.53 9.43 -7.17
CA THR A 108 9.10 10.79 -7.52
C THR A 108 8.76 11.59 -6.27
N ARG A 109 8.50 12.88 -6.45
CA ARG A 109 7.92 13.73 -5.43
C ARG A 109 6.41 13.81 -5.58
N ILE A 110 5.70 13.60 -4.47
CA ILE A 110 4.24 13.63 -4.41
C ILE A 110 3.81 14.57 -3.30
N ASP A 111 3.12 15.63 -3.67
CA ASP A 111 2.49 16.53 -2.71
C ASP A 111 1.03 16.11 -2.53
N LEU A 112 0.64 15.87 -1.28
CA LEU A 112 -0.72 15.46 -0.91
C LEU A 112 -1.54 16.69 -0.54
N ASP A 113 -2.39 17.14 -1.45
CA ASP A 113 -3.30 18.27 -1.23
C ASP A 113 -4.44 17.90 -0.29
N ILE A 114 -4.91 16.66 -0.39
CA ILE A 114 -5.99 16.13 0.47
C ILE A 114 -5.38 15.32 1.59
N PRO A 115 -5.61 15.71 2.87
CA PRO A 115 -5.06 14.99 4.01
C PRO A 115 -5.68 13.60 4.14
N SER A 116 -4.86 12.57 3.98
CA SER A 116 -5.31 11.17 4.12
C SER A 116 -4.16 10.24 4.51
N ALA A 117 -4.20 9.75 5.73
CA ALA A 117 -3.25 8.75 6.21
C ALA A 117 -3.27 7.47 5.35
N GLN A 118 -4.43 7.06 4.84
CA GLN A 118 -4.54 5.86 4.01
C GLN A 118 -3.83 6.02 2.66
N ILE A 119 -3.94 7.18 2.04
CA ILE A 119 -3.28 7.46 0.76
C ILE A 119 -1.77 7.51 0.96
N LYS A 120 -1.31 8.25 1.98
CA LYS A 120 0.09 8.28 2.37
C LYS A 120 0.63 6.86 2.61
N SER A 121 -0.07 6.06 3.40
CA SER A 121 0.33 4.68 3.69
C SER A 121 0.43 3.82 2.43
N GLY A 122 -0.52 3.94 1.51
CA GLY A 122 -0.47 3.24 0.22
C GLY A 122 0.75 3.64 -0.62
N LEU A 123 1.08 4.94 -0.66
CA LEU A 123 2.27 5.45 -1.35
C LEU A 123 3.57 4.97 -0.70
N LEU A 124 3.64 4.94 0.63
CA LEU A 124 4.80 4.42 1.36
C LEU A 124 5.03 2.94 1.06
N LEU A 125 3.95 2.12 1.05
CA LEU A 125 4.04 0.71 0.69
C LEU A 125 4.48 0.49 -0.76
N ALA A 126 4.00 1.31 -1.70
CA ALA A 126 4.46 1.30 -3.08
C ALA A 126 5.96 1.64 -3.17
N SER A 127 6.40 2.63 -2.40
CA SER A 127 7.79 3.12 -2.40
C SER A 127 8.79 2.10 -1.87
N LEU A 128 8.38 1.18 -0.96
CA LEU A 128 9.27 0.13 -0.45
C LEU A 128 9.88 -0.73 -1.56
N ASN A 129 9.13 -0.99 -2.62
CA ASN A 129 9.59 -1.80 -3.74
C ASN A 129 10.03 -0.99 -4.97
N THR A 130 10.16 0.33 -4.84
CA THR A 130 10.60 1.25 -5.90
C THR A 130 12.07 1.58 -5.74
N LYS A 131 12.86 1.52 -6.81
CA LYS A 131 14.29 1.86 -6.76
C LYS A 131 14.46 3.38 -6.66
N GLY A 132 15.20 3.84 -5.64
CA GLY A 132 15.50 5.27 -5.43
C GLY A 132 14.73 5.89 -4.28
N GLU A 133 14.76 7.21 -4.18
CA GLU A 133 14.14 8.00 -3.12
C GLU A 133 12.78 8.56 -3.59
N THR A 134 11.71 8.22 -2.88
CA THR A 134 10.40 8.85 -3.04
C THR A 134 10.19 9.88 -1.93
N ILE A 135 9.68 11.04 -2.29
CA ILE A 135 9.40 12.14 -1.37
C ILE A 135 7.89 12.37 -1.33
N ILE A 136 7.31 12.30 -0.13
CA ILE A 136 5.88 12.58 0.08
C ILE A 136 5.75 13.78 1.00
N THR A 137 5.01 14.79 0.55
CA THR A 137 4.71 16.00 1.33
C THR A 137 3.25 15.99 1.75
N GLU A 138 2.97 16.08 3.04
CA GLU A 138 1.65 16.36 3.57
C GLU A 138 1.54 17.85 3.88
N ASN A 139 0.65 18.56 3.20
CA ASN A 139 0.34 19.96 3.49
C ASN A 139 -0.53 20.13 4.75
N LYS A 140 -1.17 19.07 5.20
CA LYS A 140 -1.85 18.95 6.49
C LYS A 140 -1.50 17.60 7.10
N ILE A 141 -0.92 17.63 8.29
CA ILE A 141 -0.39 16.43 8.96
C ILE A 141 -1.51 15.44 9.30
N THR A 142 -1.30 14.19 8.93
CA THR A 142 -2.17 13.06 9.29
C THR A 142 -1.45 12.09 10.23
N ARG A 143 -2.17 11.04 10.69
CA ARG A 143 -1.63 9.98 11.55
C ARG A 143 -0.37 9.36 10.95
N ASP A 144 0.60 9.01 11.77
CA ASP A 144 1.94 8.55 11.39
C ASP A 144 2.23 7.08 11.72
N HIS A 145 1.20 6.28 11.91
CA HIS A 145 1.35 4.87 12.29
C HIS A 145 2.21 4.08 11.29
N THR A 146 2.07 4.34 10.00
CA THR A 146 2.85 3.63 8.97
C THR A 146 4.31 4.05 8.99
N GLU A 147 4.60 5.34 9.18
CA GLU A 147 5.97 5.84 9.28
C GLU A 147 6.67 5.22 10.50
N ILE A 148 6.00 5.22 11.68
CA ILE A 148 6.53 4.63 12.91
C ILE A 148 6.76 3.12 12.72
N MET A 149 5.80 2.41 12.14
CA MET A 149 5.93 0.99 11.85
C MET A 149 7.12 0.72 10.91
N LEU A 150 7.25 1.47 9.82
CA LEU A 150 8.34 1.30 8.87
C LEU A 150 9.70 1.60 9.49
N GLN A 151 9.79 2.60 10.38
CA GLN A 151 10.99 2.87 11.16
C GLN A 151 11.34 1.71 12.08
N SER A 152 10.36 1.09 12.73
CA SER A 152 10.59 -0.09 13.58
C SER A 152 11.09 -1.30 12.80
N PHE A 153 10.74 -1.43 11.53
CA PHE A 153 11.28 -2.44 10.61
C PHE A 153 12.56 -2.00 9.90
N GLU A 154 13.22 -0.95 10.37
CA GLU A 154 14.48 -0.40 9.83
C GLU A 154 14.42 0.03 8.37
N ALA A 155 13.22 0.35 7.86
CA ALA A 155 13.08 0.97 6.55
C ALA A 155 13.91 2.27 6.50
N LYS A 156 14.54 2.55 5.37
CA LYS A 156 15.27 3.82 5.17
C LYS A 156 14.28 4.95 4.93
N ILE A 157 13.70 5.43 6.01
CA ILE A 157 12.68 6.48 6.02
C ILE A 157 13.11 7.63 6.94
N ASP A 158 13.04 8.86 6.43
CA ASP A 158 13.28 10.11 7.18
C ASP A 158 11.99 10.94 7.19
N VAL A 159 11.63 11.44 8.36
CA VAL A 159 10.39 12.20 8.57
C VAL A 159 10.72 13.55 9.22
N LYS A 160 10.49 14.62 8.48
CA LYS A 160 10.66 16.00 8.96
C LYS A 160 9.29 16.65 9.12
N LYS A 161 9.02 17.17 10.30
CA LYS A 161 7.80 17.93 10.60
C LYS A 161 8.14 19.41 10.78
N ASN A 162 7.32 20.27 10.19
CA ASN A 162 7.36 21.71 10.42
C ASN A 162 5.92 22.18 10.58
N ASN A 163 5.62 22.89 11.64
CA ASN A 163 4.31 23.41 12.11
C ASN A 163 3.02 22.80 11.48
N SER A 164 2.84 22.90 10.18
CA SER A 164 1.65 22.39 9.46
C SER A 164 1.95 21.35 8.39
N LYS A 165 3.22 21.17 8.02
CA LYS A 165 3.65 20.29 6.94
C LYS A 165 4.51 19.15 7.45
N LYS A 166 4.43 18.04 6.76
CA LYS A 166 5.30 16.89 6.99
C LYS A 166 5.94 16.48 5.67
N LEU A 167 7.25 16.33 5.67
CA LEU A 167 8.02 15.79 4.57
C LEU A 167 8.51 14.40 4.95
N ILE A 168 8.23 13.42 4.11
CA ILE A 168 8.63 12.03 4.31
C ILE A 168 9.46 11.62 3.12
N LYS A 169 10.69 11.14 3.38
CA LYS A 169 11.58 10.57 2.38
C LYS A 169 11.73 9.08 2.64
N ILE A 170 11.57 8.27 1.63
CA ILE A 170 11.74 6.81 1.73
C ILE A 170 12.60 6.30 0.59
N ILE A 171 13.60 5.50 0.93
CA ILE A 171 14.47 4.81 -0.05
C ILE A 171 14.00 3.37 -0.15
N GLY A 172 13.51 2.99 -1.32
CA GLY A 172 13.02 1.65 -1.57
C GLY A 172 14.11 0.65 -1.93
N LYS A 173 13.71 -0.60 -2.15
CA LYS A 173 14.60 -1.75 -2.41
C LYS A 173 15.63 -1.97 -1.30
N LYS A 174 15.27 -1.68 -0.06
CA LYS A 174 16.03 -1.99 1.13
C LYS A 174 15.33 -3.09 1.91
N GLU A 175 16.11 -3.96 2.51
CA GLU A 175 15.59 -5.01 3.38
C GLU A 175 14.93 -4.39 4.61
N LEU A 176 13.84 -5.01 5.03
CA LEU A 176 13.17 -4.72 6.28
C LEU A 176 13.63 -5.75 7.32
N VAL A 177 13.90 -5.29 8.52
CA VAL A 177 14.35 -6.15 9.61
C VAL A 177 13.17 -6.47 10.52
N SER A 178 12.85 -7.76 10.67
CA SER A 178 11.85 -8.20 11.65
C SER A 178 12.34 -7.89 13.06
N LYS A 179 11.45 -7.35 13.90
CA LYS A 179 11.71 -7.22 15.35
C LYS A 179 10.76 -8.13 16.11
N ASN A 180 11.32 -8.87 17.04
CA ASN A 180 10.61 -9.70 18.01
C ASN A 180 9.93 -8.82 19.07
#